data_dda30d20e4d0eb6f2042abdf717f4938
#
_entry.id   dda30d20e4d0eb6f2042abdf717f4938
#
_cell.length_a   1.000
_cell.length_b   1.000
_cell.length_c   1.000
_cell.angle_alpha   90.00
_cell.angle_beta   90.00
_cell.angle_gamma   90.00
#
_symmetry.space_group_name_H-M   'P 1'
#
loop_
_entity.id
_entity.type
_entity.pdbx_description
1 polymer ?
#
loop_
_entity_poly.entity_id
_entity_poly.type
_entity_poly.pdbx_seq_one_letter_code
_entity_poly.pdbx_strand_id
1 'polypeptide(L)'
;MKFLKNKLIILFFILFYGCSSIPTNTANSCTIFNERYLWYKHSKKVEQKWGTPIYVQLAIIKMESDFDWLAKPARKKIFKVIPFKRPSSSFGYSQAIKGTWEQYKQETGNKLATRARFKDSVDFIGWYTNKSNSILKISLHDAFKQYIAYHEGWGNYK
;
A
#
# COMPACT_ATOMS: atom_id res chain seq x y z
N MET A 1 -1.66 -43.81 15.54
CA MET A 1 -1.18 -43.03 14.37
C MET A 1 -2.23 -42.20 13.67
N LYS A 2 -3.51 -42.59 13.51
CA LYS A 2 -4.57 -41.78 12.86
C LYS A 2 -4.91 -40.49 13.61
N PHE A 3 -4.95 -40.50 14.96
CA PHE A 3 -5.28 -39.32 15.79
C PHE A 3 -4.22 -38.20 15.69
N LEU A 4 -2.95 -38.56 15.52
CA LEU A 4 -1.87 -37.56 15.40
C LEU A 4 -1.91 -36.87 14.03
N LYS A 5 -2.22 -37.60 12.96
CA LYS A 5 -2.38 -37.04 11.61
C LYS A 5 -3.52 -36.02 11.52
N ASN A 6 -4.66 -36.31 12.18
CA ASN A 6 -5.79 -35.39 12.19
C ASN A 6 -5.50 -34.08 12.97
N LYS A 7 -4.78 -34.16 14.08
CA LYS A 7 -4.34 -32.95 14.84
C LYS A 7 -3.34 -32.11 14.04
N LEU A 8 -2.45 -32.75 13.30
CA LEU A 8 -1.48 -32.03 12.45
C LEU A 8 -2.16 -31.31 11.27
N ILE A 9 -3.18 -31.94 10.68
CA ILE A 9 -3.98 -31.35 9.58
C ILE A 9 -4.79 -30.13 10.11
N ILE A 10 -5.40 -30.23 11.28
CA ILE A 10 -6.16 -29.14 11.90
C ILE A 10 -5.21 -27.98 12.24
N LEU A 11 -4.01 -28.26 12.79
CA LEU A 11 -3.01 -27.22 13.07
C LEU A 11 -2.53 -26.52 11.80
N PHE A 12 -2.38 -27.26 10.69
CA PHE A 12 -2.00 -26.70 9.40
C PHE A 12 -3.08 -25.76 8.84
N PHE A 13 -4.37 -26.08 8.99
CA PHE A 13 -5.48 -25.22 8.57
C PHE A 13 -5.60 -23.94 9.41
N ILE A 14 -5.28 -23.98 10.70
CA ILE A 14 -5.34 -22.78 11.58
C ILE A 14 -4.28 -21.75 11.18
N LEU A 15 -3.14 -22.17 10.62
CA LEU A 15 -2.07 -21.27 10.17
C LEU A 15 -2.43 -20.44 8.93
N PHE A 16 -3.48 -20.80 8.18
CA PHE A 16 -3.92 -20.08 6.98
C PHE A 16 -4.98 -19.00 7.23
N TYR A 17 -5.54 -18.87 8.45
CA TYR A 17 -6.51 -17.84 8.79
C TYR A 17 -5.89 -16.44 9.04
N GLY A 18 -4.60 -16.26 8.74
CA GLY A 18 -3.92 -14.97 8.78
C GLY A 18 -4.17 -14.07 7.56
N CYS A 19 -5.27 -14.23 6.82
CA CYS A 19 -5.60 -13.35 5.71
C CYS A 19 -5.80 -11.92 6.23
N SER A 20 -4.98 -10.99 5.73
CA SER A 20 -5.13 -9.56 5.95
C SER A 20 -6.44 -9.10 5.31
N SER A 21 -7.56 -9.21 6.04
CA SER A 21 -8.83 -8.67 5.60
C SER A 21 -8.78 -7.14 5.57
N ILE A 22 -9.51 -6.53 4.65
CA ILE A 22 -9.71 -5.08 4.60
C ILE A 22 -10.38 -4.66 5.93
N PRO A 23 -9.98 -3.51 6.55
CA PRO A 23 -10.66 -3.00 7.74
C PRO A 23 -12.16 -2.79 7.51
N THR A 24 -12.97 -3.01 8.54
CA THR A 24 -14.43 -2.91 8.43
C THR A 24 -14.93 -1.50 8.10
N ASN A 25 -14.20 -0.48 8.55
CA ASN A 25 -14.46 0.92 8.19
C ASN A 25 -13.16 1.62 7.81
N THR A 26 -12.89 1.69 6.50
CA THR A 26 -11.69 2.31 5.93
C THR A 26 -11.75 3.84 5.87
N ALA A 27 -12.87 4.47 6.25
CA ALA A 27 -13.00 5.91 6.38
C ALA A 27 -12.64 6.42 7.79
N ASN A 28 -12.48 5.54 8.77
CA ASN A 28 -12.19 5.89 10.15
C ASN A 28 -10.83 5.34 10.60
N SER A 29 -9.87 6.23 10.81
CA SER A 29 -8.51 5.86 11.23
C SER A 29 -8.47 5.15 12.58
N CYS A 30 -9.37 5.48 13.52
CA CYS A 30 -9.45 4.79 14.81
C CYS A 30 -9.87 3.33 14.62
N THR A 31 -10.87 3.08 13.78
CA THR A 31 -11.30 1.71 13.44
C THR A 31 -10.17 0.93 12.78
N ILE A 32 -9.50 1.52 11.78
CA ILE A 32 -8.35 0.92 11.10
C ILE A 32 -7.28 0.49 12.11
N PHE A 33 -6.90 1.37 13.03
CA PHE A 33 -5.81 1.09 13.96
C PHE A 33 -6.21 0.19 15.13
N ASN A 34 -7.48 0.20 15.54
CA ASN A 34 -8.00 -0.76 16.52
C ASN A 34 -7.98 -2.19 15.97
N GLU A 35 -8.35 -2.37 14.71
CA GLU A 35 -8.31 -3.68 14.05
C GLU A 35 -6.90 -4.08 13.63
N ARG A 36 -6.03 -3.12 13.36
CA ARG A 36 -4.69 -3.29 12.79
C ARG A 36 -3.64 -2.48 13.57
N TYR A 37 -3.46 -2.76 14.83
CA TYR A 37 -2.55 -2.01 15.70
C TYR A 37 -1.11 -1.89 15.16
N LEU A 38 -0.58 -2.93 14.50
CA LEU A 38 0.73 -2.86 13.88
C LEU A 38 0.81 -1.83 12.74
N TRP A 39 -0.31 -1.52 12.09
CA TRP A 39 -0.35 -0.51 11.03
C TRP A 39 -0.10 0.88 11.61
N TYR A 40 -0.66 1.19 12.80
CA TYR A 40 -0.33 2.42 13.51
C TYR A 40 1.17 2.54 13.77
N LYS A 41 1.80 1.48 14.31
CA LYS A 41 3.24 1.47 14.58
C LYS A 41 4.08 1.69 13.32
N HIS A 42 3.69 1.07 12.21
CA HIS A 42 4.38 1.25 10.94
C HIS A 42 4.21 2.66 10.39
N SER A 43 2.98 3.20 10.39
CA SER A 43 2.70 4.57 9.95
C SER A 43 3.43 5.61 10.80
N LYS A 44 3.51 5.41 12.12
CA LYS A 44 4.24 6.30 13.02
C LYS A 44 5.75 6.30 12.76
N LYS A 45 6.35 5.15 12.47
CA LYS A 45 7.75 5.06 12.05
C LYS A 45 8.01 5.79 10.73
N VAL A 46 7.09 5.72 9.79
CA VAL A 46 7.18 6.42 8.50
C VAL A 46 7.08 7.94 8.70
N GLU A 47 6.17 8.40 9.54
CA GLU A 47 6.07 9.81 9.91
C GLU A 47 7.37 10.33 10.52
N GLN A 48 7.98 9.56 11.42
CA GLN A 48 9.28 9.91 12.03
C GLN A 48 10.43 9.92 11.02
N LYS A 49 10.44 8.98 10.07
CA LYS A 49 11.52 8.79 9.09
C LYS A 49 11.46 9.79 7.95
N TRP A 50 10.26 10.02 7.40
CA TRP A 50 10.05 10.77 6.16
C TRP A 50 9.35 12.11 6.37
N GLY A 51 8.85 12.38 7.58
CA GLY A 51 8.07 13.56 7.89
C GLY A 51 6.62 13.54 7.36
N THR A 52 6.20 12.47 6.70
CA THR A 52 4.86 12.35 6.11
C THR A 52 3.84 12.01 7.18
N PRO A 53 2.87 12.90 7.49
CA PRO A 53 1.88 12.65 8.53
C PRO A 53 1.06 11.38 8.28
N ILE A 54 0.64 10.71 9.35
CA ILE A 54 -0.14 9.47 9.28
C ILE A 54 -1.40 9.65 8.42
N TYR A 55 -2.12 10.76 8.57
CA TYR A 55 -3.35 11.00 7.80
C TYR A 55 -3.09 11.11 6.28
N VAL A 56 -1.93 11.64 5.86
CA VAL A 56 -1.54 11.70 4.44
C VAL A 56 -1.28 10.28 3.90
N GLN A 57 -0.56 9.45 4.68
CA GLN A 57 -0.29 8.06 4.32
C GLN A 57 -1.60 7.27 4.12
N LEU A 58 -2.53 7.39 5.09
CA LEU A 58 -3.83 6.69 5.03
C LEU A 58 -4.71 7.21 3.90
N ALA A 59 -4.72 8.54 3.66
CA ALA A 59 -5.48 9.13 2.56
C ALA A 59 -5.04 8.57 1.21
N ILE A 60 -3.73 8.48 0.96
CA ILE A 60 -3.19 7.91 -0.28
C ILE A 60 -3.60 6.42 -0.41
N ILE A 61 -3.44 5.59 0.63
CA ILE A 61 -3.84 4.18 0.58
C ILE A 61 -5.35 4.04 0.35
N LYS A 62 -6.16 4.86 1.01
CA LYS A 62 -7.61 4.87 0.83
C LYS A 62 -8.00 5.13 -0.62
N MET A 63 -7.40 6.13 -1.25
CA MET A 63 -7.68 6.50 -2.64
C MET A 63 -7.15 5.49 -3.65
N GLU A 64 -5.99 4.88 -3.40
CA GLU A 64 -5.34 3.97 -4.34
C GLU A 64 -5.91 2.55 -4.32
N SER A 65 -6.24 2.02 -3.16
CA SER A 65 -6.60 0.60 -3.01
C SER A 65 -7.77 0.33 -2.06
N ASP A 66 -8.26 1.35 -1.34
CA ASP A 66 -9.18 1.16 -0.23
C ASP A 66 -8.71 0.08 0.77
N PHE A 67 -7.40 0.08 1.05
CA PHE A 67 -6.73 -0.90 1.91
C PHE A 67 -6.75 -2.36 1.41
N ASP A 68 -7.02 -2.59 0.13
CA ASP A 68 -6.87 -3.92 -0.46
C ASP A 68 -5.40 -4.20 -0.83
N TRP A 69 -4.81 -5.20 -0.18
CA TRP A 69 -3.43 -5.62 -0.40
C TRP A 69 -3.17 -6.30 -1.74
N LEU A 70 -4.23 -6.80 -2.40
CA LEU A 70 -4.17 -7.44 -3.72
C LEU A 70 -4.74 -6.55 -4.84
N ALA A 71 -5.08 -5.29 -4.54
CA ALA A 71 -5.65 -4.37 -5.52
C ALA A 71 -4.80 -4.32 -6.80
N LYS A 72 -5.48 -4.38 -7.94
CA LYS A 72 -4.89 -4.33 -9.28
C LYS A 72 -5.80 -3.54 -10.20
N PRO A 73 -5.26 -2.80 -11.19
CA PRO A 73 -6.08 -2.17 -12.22
C PRO A 73 -6.96 -3.19 -12.94
N ALA A 74 -8.18 -2.81 -13.27
CA ALA A 74 -9.07 -3.63 -14.06
C ALA A 74 -8.42 -3.97 -15.42
N ARG A 75 -8.63 -5.19 -15.93
CA ARG A 75 -8.17 -5.57 -17.26
C ARG A 75 -9.01 -4.86 -18.31
N LYS A 76 -8.37 -4.29 -19.33
CA LYS A 76 -9.09 -3.91 -20.55
C LYS A 76 -9.73 -5.15 -21.17
N LYS A 77 -10.93 -5.01 -21.74
CA LYS A 77 -11.62 -6.09 -22.41
C LYS A 77 -11.64 -5.83 -23.93
N ILE A 78 -11.27 -6.82 -24.72
CA ILE A 78 -11.48 -6.81 -26.17
C ILE A 78 -12.92 -7.29 -26.44
N PHE A 79 -13.64 -6.57 -27.29
CA PHE A 79 -15.08 -6.81 -27.57
C PHE A 79 -15.95 -6.89 -26.30
N LYS A 80 -15.58 -6.15 -25.22
CA LYS A 80 -16.27 -6.10 -23.92
C LYS A 80 -16.32 -7.44 -23.16
N VAL A 81 -15.79 -8.53 -23.71
CA VAL A 81 -15.90 -9.89 -23.14
C VAL A 81 -14.54 -10.47 -22.81
N ILE A 82 -13.57 -10.41 -23.72
CA ILE A 82 -12.28 -11.10 -23.57
C ILE A 82 -11.31 -10.24 -22.74
N PRO A 83 -10.81 -10.74 -21.56
CA PRO A 83 -9.82 -10.02 -20.76
C PRO A 83 -8.51 -9.84 -21.52
N PHE A 84 -8.03 -8.60 -21.62
CA PHE A 84 -6.74 -8.25 -22.23
C PHE A 84 -5.74 -7.74 -21.19
N LYS A 85 -4.68 -7.08 -21.63
CA LYS A 85 -3.64 -6.54 -20.72
C LYS A 85 -4.21 -5.53 -19.72
N ARG A 86 -3.59 -5.45 -18.53
CA ARG A 86 -3.85 -4.38 -17.58
C ARG A 86 -3.23 -3.07 -18.10
N PRO A 87 -3.86 -1.92 -17.87
CA PRO A 87 -3.36 -0.62 -18.33
C PRO A 87 -2.06 -0.21 -17.64
N SER A 88 -1.81 -0.69 -16.43
CA SER A 88 -0.60 -0.40 -15.69
C SER A 88 -0.11 -1.61 -14.88
N SER A 89 1.11 -1.52 -14.35
CA SER A 89 1.72 -2.51 -13.45
C SER A 89 1.46 -2.23 -11.98
N SER A 90 0.54 -1.30 -11.65
CA SER A 90 0.22 -0.94 -10.27
C SER A 90 -0.31 -2.12 -9.47
N PHE A 91 0.02 -2.17 -8.16
CA PHE A 91 -0.32 -3.31 -7.32
C PHE A 91 -0.30 -2.98 -5.83
N GLY A 92 -1.21 -3.63 -5.08
CA GLY A 92 -1.25 -3.67 -3.63
C GLY A 92 -1.71 -2.36 -2.99
N TYR A 93 -1.41 -2.16 -1.72
CA TYR A 93 -1.88 -1.03 -0.94
C TYR A 93 -1.58 0.34 -1.56
N SER A 94 -0.37 0.53 -2.06
CA SER A 94 0.11 1.82 -2.58
C SER A 94 -0.13 2.00 -4.07
N GLN A 95 -0.65 1.01 -4.79
CA GLN A 95 -0.78 1.02 -6.26
C GLN A 95 0.48 1.48 -7.00
N ALA A 96 1.65 1.38 -6.36
CA ALA A 96 2.92 1.74 -6.98
C ALA A 96 3.15 0.94 -8.26
N ILE A 97 3.57 1.61 -9.34
CA ILE A 97 4.00 0.93 -10.57
C ILE A 97 5.38 0.30 -10.39
N LYS A 98 5.68 -0.75 -11.18
CA LYS A 98 6.90 -1.53 -11.03
C LYS A 98 8.17 -0.67 -11.08
N GLY A 99 8.28 0.26 -12.03
CA GLY A 99 9.47 1.11 -12.18
C GLY A 99 9.75 1.97 -10.95
N THR A 100 8.73 2.69 -10.46
CA THR A 100 8.86 3.54 -9.27
C THR A 100 9.12 2.72 -7.99
N TRP A 101 8.55 1.51 -7.90
CA TRP A 101 8.83 0.60 -6.79
C TRP A 101 10.29 0.11 -6.77
N GLU A 102 10.85 -0.23 -7.93
CA GLU A 102 12.26 -0.64 -8.02
C GLU A 102 13.19 0.56 -7.70
N GLN A 103 12.86 1.76 -8.14
CA GLN A 103 13.60 2.98 -7.77
C GLN A 103 13.62 3.18 -6.24
N TYR A 104 12.45 3.07 -5.59
CA TYR A 104 12.36 3.13 -4.13
C TYR A 104 13.27 2.10 -3.46
N LYS A 105 13.24 0.84 -3.92
CA LYS A 105 14.08 -0.22 -3.35
C LYS A 105 15.57 0.06 -3.51
N GLN A 106 15.98 0.60 -4.64
CA GLN A 106 17.36 0.98 -4.89
C GLN A 106 17.81 2.12 -3.99
N GLU A 107 17.02 3.19 -3.91
CA GLU A 107 17.38 4.39 -3.14
C GLU A 107 17.35 4.15 -1.62
N THR A 108 16.47 3.29 -1.13
CA THR A 108 16.33 3.02 0.32
C THR A 108 17.11 1.80 0.81
N GLY A 109 17.64 0.98 -0.10
CA GLY A 109 18.28 -0.29 0.21
C GLY A 109 17.28 -1.39 0.66
N ASN A 110 15.98 -1.16 0.61
CA ASN A 110 14.96 -2.10 1.08
C ASN A 110 14.64 -3.17 0.01
N LYS A 111 15.61 -4.00 -0.31
CA LYS A 111 15.54 -4.99 -1.41
C LYS A 111 14.40 -6.00 -1.26
N LEU A 112 14.00 -6.33 -0.02
CA LEU A 112 12.95 -7.31 0.29
C LEU A 112 11.56 -6.70 0.44
N ALA A 113 11.39 -5.41 0.14
CA ALA A 113 10.09 -4.75 0.18
C ALA A 113 9.12 -5.34 -0.85
N THR A 114 7.86 -5.49 -0.46
CA THR A 114 6.77 -5.98 -1.32
C THR A 114 5.56 -5.06 -1.26
N ARG A 115 4.95 -4.79 -2.42
CA ARG A 115 3.78 -3.92 -2.56
C ARG A 115 2.50 -4.47 -1.88
N ALA A 116 2.47 -5.75 -1.52
CA ALA A 116 1.37 -6.40 -0.82
C ALA A 116 1.46 -6.27 0.71
N ARG A 117 2.54 -5.75 1.25
CA ARG A 117 2.77 -5.66 2.69
C ARG A 117 2.60 -4.22 3.16
N PHE A 118 1.67 -3.97 4.09
CA PHE A 118 1.32 -2.64 4.56
C PHE A 118 2.53 -1.81 4.98
N LYS A 119 3.44 -2.37 5.80
CA LYS A 119 4.63 -1.66 6.28
C LYS A 119 5.52 -1.13 5.15
N ASP A 120 5.65 -1.89 4.06
CA ASP A 120 6.50 -1.50 2.94
C ASP A 120 5.78 -0.47 2.06
N SER A 121 4.46 -0.59 1.93
CA SER A 121 3.65 0.36 1.17
C SER A 121 3.59 1.73 1.84
N VAL A 122 3.46 1.80 3.17
CA VAL A 122 3.53 3.11 3.86
C VAL A 122 4.93 3.71 3.83
N ASP A 123 6.00 2.90 3.92
CA ASP A 123 7.37 3.41 3.79
C ASP A 123 7.64 3.95 2.37
N PHE A 124 7.12 3.26 1.34
CA PHE A 124 7.15 3.75 -0.03
C PHE A 124 6.39 5.09 -0.18
N ILE A 125 5.19 5.21 0.39
CA ILE A 125 4.41 6.45 0.37
C ILE A 125 5.19 7.58 1.05
N GLY A 126 5.78 7.32 2.21
CA GLY A 126 6.64 8.29 2.91
C GLY A 126 7.81 8.75 2.06
N TRP A 127 8.54 7.83 1.44
CA TRP A 127 9.62 8.14 0.52
C TRP A 127 9.13 8.99 -0.68
N TYR A 128 8.01 8.62 -1.29
CA TYR A 128 7.47 9.32 -2.46
C TYR A 128 7.03 10.75 -2.13
N THR A 129 6.27 10.93 -1.05
CA THR A 129 5.80 12.25 -0.61
C THR A 129 6.94 13.16 -0.15
N ASN A 130 7.98 12.60 0.49
CA ASN A 130 9.20 13.34 0.83
C ASN A 130 9.92 13.82 -0.45
N LYS A 131 10.03 12.99 -1.48
CA LYS A 131 10.55 13.41 -2.80
C LYS A 131 9.65 14.45 -3.46
N SER A 132 8.33 14.32 -3.40
CA SER A 132 7.38 15.34 -3.89
C SER A 132 7.59 16.69 -3.19
N ASN A 133 7.81 16.68 -1.87
CA ASN A 133 8.17 17.89 -1.13
C ASN A 133 9.47 18.52 -1.66
N SER A 134 10.49 17.72 -1.89
CA SER A 134 11.80 18.19 -2.35
C SER A 134 11.75 18.72 -3.78
N ILE A 135 11.07 18.03 -4.70
CA ILE A 135 11.04 18.32 -6.14
C ILE A 135 10.03 19.43 -6.46
N LEU A 136 8.82 19.29 -5.92
CA LEU A 136 7.67 20.12 -6.27
C LEU A 136 7.35 21.20 -5.22
N LYS A 137 8.10 21.22 -4.11
CA LYS A 137 7.89 22.14 -2.97
C LYS A 137 6.49 22.01 -2.33
N ILE A 138 5.87 20.85 -2.45
CA ILE A 138 4.58 20.56 -1.82
C ILE A 138 4.79 20.28 -0.34
N SER A 139 4.01 20.93 0.54
CA SER A 139 4.03 20.62 1.97
C SER A 139 3.70 19.15 2.24
N LEU A 140 4.44 18.50 3.14
CA LEU A 140 4.14 17.14 3.60
C LEU A 140 2.77 17.04 4.29
N HIS A 141 2.25 18.18 4.81
CA HIS A 141 0.95 18.29 5.48
C HIS A 141 -0.22 18.55 4.51
N ASP A 142 0.03 18.85 3.24
CA ASP A 142 -1.02 19.06 2.22
C ASP A 142 -1.40 17.72 1.57
N ALA A 143 -2.33 17.00 2.21
CA ALA A 143 -2.75 15.67 1.75
C ALA A 143 -3.31 15.70 0.31
N PHE A 144 -4.01 16.77 -0.05
CA PHE A 144 -4.61 16.89 -1.38
C PHE A 144 -3.53 17.03 -2.46
N LYS A 145 -2.61 17.99 -2.31
CA LYS A 145 -1.54 18.19 -3.30
C LYS A 145 -0.57 17.01 -3.33
N GLN A 146 -0.27 16.39 -2.18
CA GLN A 146 0.55 15.18 -2.12
C GLN A 146 -0.14 14.03 -2.88
N TYR A 147 -1.45 13.85 -2.73
CA TYR A 147 -2.19 12.84 -3.49
C TYR A 147 -2.18 13.12 -4.99
N ILE A 148 -2.43 14.37 -5.44
CA ILE A 148 -2.36 14.72 -6.86
C ILE A 148 -0.98 14.42 -7.44
N ALA A 149 0.10 14.85 -6.75
CA ALA A 149 1.47 14.56 -7.19
C ALA A 149 1.77 13.05 -7.22
N TYR A 150 1.18 12.29 -6.30
CA TYR A 150 1.29 10.83 -6.26
C TYR A 150 0.62 10.16 -7.45
N HIS A 151 -0.61 10.59 -7.77
CA HIS A 151 -1.44 10.03 -8.84
C HIS A 151 -0.92 10.40 -10.23
N GLU A 152 -0.58 11.67 -10.46
CA GLU A 152 -0.11 12.17 -11.77
C GLU A 152 1.37 11.87 -12.02
N GLY A 153 2.15 11.69 -10.97
CA GLY A 153 3.60 11.62 -11.03
C GLY A 153 4.27 13.00 -11.12
N TRP A 154 5.52 13.07 -10.68
CA TRP A 154 6.27 14.34 -10.58
C TRP A 154 6.40 15.10 -11.88
N GLY A 155 6.45 14.42 -13.03
CA GLY A 155 6.60 15.05 -14.35
C GLY A 155 5.31 15.67 -14.89
N ASN A 156 4.16 15.22 -14.41
CA ASN A 156 2.83 15.67 -14.90
C ASN A 156 2.10 16.59 -13.91
N TYR A 157 2.59 16.71 -12.69
CA TYR A 157 2.01 17.61 -11.69
C TYR A 157 2.10 19.06 -12.14
N LYS A 158 0.95 19.76 -12.22
CA LYS A 158 0.80 21.15 -12.63
C LYS A 158 0.13 21.98 -11.54
#